data_5fa7b60c6abd56da4af24e481be9a91b
#
_entry.id   5fa7b60c6abd56da4af24e481be9a91b
#
_cell.length_a   1.000
_cell.length_b   1.000
_cell.length_c   1.000
_cell.angle_alpha   90.00
_cell.angle_beta   90.00
_cell.angle_gamma   90.00
#
_symmetry.space_group_name_H-M   'P 1'
#
loop_
_entity.id
_entity.type
_entity.pdbx_description
1 polymer ?
#
loop_
_entity_poly.entity_id
_entity_poly.type
_entity_poly.pdbx_seq_one_letter_code
_entity_poly.pdbx_strand_id
1 'polypeptide(L)'
;TYPHLLAPLDLGFTTLKNRVLMGSMHTGLEEVANGHERMAAYFAERAKGGVGLIITGGIGPNTEGGTHPNTKMLVTEEDLVGHRQITDAVHAYDGKICMQILHTGRYAYSPDQVAPSAIKSPINPFTPRALTNEEIYKQIDDFVFTSVQAQKAGYDGVEIMGSEGYFLNQFIAARTNQRDDDWGGSYENRIRLPIEVVRRVREAVGEHFIIIYRLSMLDLVDGGSTAEEVIQLGKAVEKAGATIINT
;
A
#
# COMPACT_ATOMS: atom_id res chain seq x y z
N THR A 1 -20.03 25.34 7.23
CA THR A 1 -18.89 25.17 8.15
C THR A 1 -18.90 23.76 8.71
N TYR A 2 -17.76 23.06 8.66
CA TYR A 2 -17.62 21.64 9.03
C TYR A 2 -16.56 21.51 10.15
N PRO A 3 -16.86 21.88 11.41
CA PRO A 3 -15.86 22.00 12.46
C PRO A 3 -15.18 20.67 12.79
N HIS A 4 -15.89 19.55 12.74
CA HIS A 4 -15.31 18.24 13.04
C HIS A 4 -14.39 17.73 11.90
N LEU A 5 -14.77 17.98 10.64
CA LEU A 5 -13.95 17.60 9.48
C LEU A 5 -12.65 18.42 9.41
N LEU A 6 -12.72 19.69 9.77
CA LEU A 6 -11.60 20.62 9.73
C LEU A 6 -10.79 20.67 11.03
N ALA A 7 -11.21 19.93 12.07
CA ALA A 7 -10.43 19.81 13.29
C ALA A 7 -9.12 19.02 13.05
N PRO A 8 -8.02 19.42 13.68
CA PRO A 8 -6.80 18.63 13.65
C PRO A 8 -7.00 17.19 14.13
N LEU A 9 -6.20 16.28 13.63
CA LEU A 9 -6.16 14.87 14.07
C LEU A 9 -4.76 14.56 14.59
N ASP A 10 -4.66 14.34 15.89
CA ASP A 10 -3.43 13.88 16.54
C ASP A 10 -3.25 12.37 16.32
N LEU A 11 -2.10 11.99 15.78
CA LEU A 11 -1.68 10.59 15.58
C LEU A 11 -0.68 10.13 16.65
N GLY A 12 -0.48 10.93 17.72
CA GLY A 12 0.43 10.65 18.82
C GLY A 12 1.86 11.18 18.60
N PHE A 13 2.41 11.02 17.43
CA PHE A 13 3.77 11.48 17.07
C PHE A 13 3.76 12.60 16.02
N THR A 14 2.65 12.84 15.38
CA THR A 14 2.43 13.90 14.39
C THR A 14 0.95 14.27 14.35
N THR A 15 0.66 15.49 13.90
CA THR A 15 -0.72 15.98 13.81
C THR A 15 -1.05 16.31 12.35
N LEU A 16 -2.18 15.79 11.86
CA LEU A 16 -2.76 16.23 10.60
C LEU A 16 -3.55 17.51 10.83
N LYS A 17 -3.38 18.51 9.96
CA LYS A 17 -4.05 19.83 10.10
C LYS A 17 -5.57 19.78 9.99
N ASN A 18 -6.13 18.71 9.43
CA ASN A 18 -7.56 18.40 9.38
C ASN A 18 -7.77 16.92 9.06
N ARG A 19 -9.02 16.49 8.95
CA ARG A 19 -9.41 15.09 8.70
C ARG A 19 -9.74 14.80 7.22
N VAL A 20 -9.28 15.66 6.31
CA VAL A 20 -9.45 15.46 4.87
C VAL A 20 -8.25 14.71 4.34
N LEU A 21 -8.50 13.53 3.78
CA LEU A 21 -7.51 12.69 3.13
C LEU A 21 -7.79 12.63 1.63
N MET A 22 -6.77 12.90 0.81
CA MET A 22 -6.79 12.61 -0.62
C MET A 22 -6.35 11.17 -0.83
N GLY A 23 -7.29 10.30 -1.19
CA GLY A 23 -7.02 8.88 -1.45
C GLY A 23 -6.09 8.66 -2.63
N SER A 24 -5.48 7.48 -2.66
CA SER A 24 -4.58 7.06 -3.75
C SER A 24 -5.29 7.10 -5.11
N MET A 25 -4.58 7.64 -6.09
CA MET A 25 -5.02 7.65 -7.48
C MET A 25 -3.79 7.56 -8.38
N HIS A 26 -3.76 6.56 -9.26
CA HIS A 26 -2.76 6.46 -10.32
C HIS A 26 -3.05 7.52 -11.38
N THR A 27 -2.13 8.46 -11.54
CA THR A 27 -2.34 9.65 -12.38
C THR A 27 -1.86 9.47 -13.81
N GLY A 28 -1.03 8.45 -14.07
CA GLY A 28 -0.29 8.26 -15.31
C GLY A 28 0.89 9.21 -15.46
N LEU A 29 1.15 10.07 -14.45
CA LEU A 29 2.34 10.92 -14.42
C LEU A 29 3.57 10.11 -14.02
N GLU A 30 3.37 8.98 -13.38
CA GLU A 30 4.39 8.07 -12.92
C GLU A 30 5.27 7.55 -14.07
N GLU A 31 4.69 7.38 -15.27
CA GLU A 31 5.34 6.77 -16.45
C GLU A 31 5.80 7.77 -17.52
N VAL A 32 5.48 9.07 -17.36
CA VAL A 32 5.82 10.05 -18.41
C VAL A 32 7.16 10.73 -18.16
N ALA A 33 7.70 11.35 -19.21
CA ALA A 33 8.88 12.22 -19.08
C ALA A 33 8.57 13.39 -18.12
N ASN A 34 9.53 13.72 -17.25
CA ASN A 34 9.38 14.73 -16.18
C ASN A 34 8.24 14.40 -15.20
N GLY A 35 7.94 13.10 -15.00
CA GLY A 35 6.85 12.64 -14.17
C GLY A 35 6.94 13.14 -12.73
N HIS A 36 8.11 13.07 -12.10
CA HIS A 36 8.32 13.53 -10.73
C HIS A 36 8.03 15.03 -10.56
N GLU A 37 8.51 15.88 -11.50
CA GLU A 37 8.22 17.32 -11.49
C GLU A 37 6.71 17.59 -11.62
N ARG A 38 6.05 16.88 -12.52
CA ARG A 38 4.60 17.00 -12.74
C ARG A 38 3.80 16.49 -11.55
N MET A 39 4.20 15.37 -10.93
CA MET A 39 3.59 14.87 -9.69
C MET A 39 3.82 15.85 -8.53
N ALA A 40 5.02 16.44 -8.41
CA ALA A 40 5.30 17.45 -7.41
C ALA A 40 4.33 18.65 -7.52
N ALA A 41 4.14 19.19 -8.72
CA ALA A 41 3.19 20.27 -8.96
C ALA A 41 1.74 19.82 -8.67
N TYR A 42 1.39 18.60 -9.08
CA TYR A 42 0.05 18.03 -8.87
C TYR A 42 -0.31 17.90 -7.40
N PHE A 43 0.58 17.34 -6.57
CA PHE A 43 0.33 17.15 -5.15
C PHE A 43 0.49 18.46 -4.34
N ALA A 44 1.43 19.33 -4.73
CA ALA A 44 1.59 20.64 -4.11
C ALA A 44 0.31 21.49 -4.20
N GLU A 45 -0.38 21.46 -5.34
CA GLU A 45 -1.65 22.18 -5.52
C GLU A 45 -2.73 21.71 -4.54
N ARG A 46 -2.79 20.40 -4.21
CA ARG A 46 -3.72 19.85 -3.23
C ARG A 46 -3.30 20.22 -1.80
N ALA A 47 -2.03 20.17 -1.50
CA ALA A 47 -1.50 20.60 -0.20
C ALA A 47 -1.78 22.09 0.06
N LYS A 48 -1.56 22.95 -0.96
CA LYS A 48 -1.93 24.36 -0.96
C LYS A 48 -3.43 24.57 -0.77
N GLY A 49 -4.27 23.70 -1.35
CA GLY A 49 -5.72 23.69 -1.17
C GLY A 49 -6.17 23.26 0.23
N GLY A 50 -5.26 22.82 1.10
CA GLY A 50 -5.53 22.53 2.51
C GLY A 50 -5.84 21.07 2.84
N VAL A 51 -5.58 20.11 1.93
CA VAL A 51 -5.72 18.67 2.25
C VAL A 51 -4.79 18.31 3.42
N GLY A 52 -5.31 17.57 4.40
CA GLY A 52 -4.58 17.19 5.61
C GLY A 52 -3.55 16.08 5.38
N LEU A 53 -3.88 15.10 4.52
CA LEU A 53 -3.01 13.99 4.16
C LEU A 53 -3.25 13.59 2.70
N ILE A 54 -2.18 13.36 1.95
CA ILE A 54 -2.21 12.91 0.55
C ILE A 54 -1.65 11.50 0.48
N ILE A 55 -2.23 10.64 -0.36
CA ILE A 55 -1.68 9.33 -0.70
C ILE A 55 -1.38 9.31 -2.20
N THR A 56 -0.18 8.89 -2.59
CA THR A 56 0.23 8.78 -4.00
C THR A 56 -0.50 7.65 -4.72
N GLY A 57 -0.39 7.59 -6.04
CA GLY A 57 -0.64 6.35 -6.80
C GLY A 57 0.28 5.22 -6.37
N GLY A 58 -0.09 3.98 -6.72
CA GLY A 58 0.62 2.78 -6.27
C GLY A 58 2.01 2.65 -6.90
N ILE A 59 3.01 2.41 -6.06
CA ILE A 59 4.39 2.11 -6.43
C ILE A 59 4.65 0.63 -6.15
N GLY A 60 5.19 -0.09 -7.13
CA GLY A 60 5.49 -1.52 -6.99
C GLY A 60 6.62 -1.77 -5.99
N PRO A 61 6.51 -2.77 -5.10
CA PRO A 61 7.61 -3.13 -4.19
C PRO A 61 8.71 -3.91 -4.93
N ASN A 62 8.37 -4.56 -6.05
CA ASN A 62 9.28 -5.32 -6.91
C ASN A 62 8.68 -5.47 -8.32
N THR A 63 9.41 -6.09 -9.24
CA THR A 63 8.99 -6.28 -10.62
C THR A 63 7.80 -7.24 -10.77
N GLU A 64 7.69 -8.26 -9.92
CA GLU A 64 6.59 -9.24 -9.91
C GLU A 64 5.26 -8.58 -9.48
N GLY A 65 5.34 -7.56 -8.62
CA GLY A 65 4.20 -6.84 -8.07
C GLY A 65 3.77 -5.61 -8.86
N GLY A 66 4.50 -5.26 -9.91
CA GLY A 66 4.16 -4.10 -10.74
C GLY A 66 2.88 -4.28 -11.55
N THR A 67 2.28 -3.17 -11.95
CA THR A 67 1.08 -3.18 -12.82
C THR A 67 1.39 -3.71 -14.22
N HIS A 68 2.60 -3.47 -14.72
CA HIS A 68 3.13 -3.91 -16.01
C HIS A 68 4.67 -4.00 -15.93
N PRO A 69 5.36 -4.60 -16.92
CA PRO A 69 6.81 -4.87 -16.85
C PRO A 69 7.71 -3.64 -16.63
N ASN A 70 7.23 -2.45 -16.98
CA ASN A 70 7.99 -1.19 -16.81
C ASN A 70 7.46 -0.34 -15.66
N THR A 71 6.76 -0.94 -14.70
CA THR A 71 6.25 -0.24 -13.51
C THR A 71 7.38 0.46 -12.78
N LYS A 72 7.12 1.69 -12.36
CA LYS A 72 8.03 2.44 -11.53
C LYS A 72 8.10 1.87 -10.11
N MET A 73 9.32 1.82 -9.61
CA MET A 73 9.67 1.39 -8.27
C MET A 73 10.56 2.46 -7.63
N LEU A 74 10.71 2.41 -6.34
CA LEU A 74 11.60 3.30 -5.59
C LEU A 74 12.82 2.51 -5.14
N VAL A 75 13.82 2.37 -6.03
CA VAL A 75 14.97 1.48 -5.83
C VAL A 75 16.30 2.19 -5.90
N THR A 76 16.47 3.10 -6.88
CA THR A 76 17.74 3.77 -7.15
C THR A 76 17.85 5.12 -6.44
N GLU A 77 19.07 5.67 -6.38
CA GLU A 77 19.28 7.03 -5.86
C GLU A 77 18.58 8.08 -6.75
N GLU A 78 18.48 7.84 -8.05
CA GLU A 78 17.74 8.72 -8.96
C GLU A 78 16.24 8.73 -8.63
N ASP A 79 15.65 7.55 -8.33
CA ASP A 79 14.27 7.45 -7.86
C ASP A 79 14.07 8.23 -6.55
N LEU A 80 15.00 8.08 -5.59
CA LEU A 80 14.96 8.82 -4.32
C LEU A 80 14.95 10.34 -4.54
N VAL A 81 15.81 10.84 -5.42
CA VAL A 81 15.86 12.27 -5.78
C VAL A 81 14.54 12.72 -6.41
N GLY A 82 14.00 11.94 -7.34
CA GLY A 82 12.71 12.24 -7.97
C GLY A 82 11.56 12.28 -6.97
N HIS A 83 11.47 11.29 -6.09
CA HIS A 83 10.43 11.24 -5.05
C HIS A 83 10.59 12.35 -4.01
N ARG A 84 11.84 12.76 -3.70
CA ARG A 84 12.10 13.90 -2.80
C ARG A 84 11.57 15.22 -3.36
N GLN A 85 11.61 15.43 -4.67
CA GLN A 85 10.96 16.60 -5.28
C GLN A 85 9.45 16.65 -4.98
N ILE A 86 8.79 15.48 -4.93
CA ILE A 86 7.36 15.40 -4.63
C ILE A 86 7.09 15.73 -3.16
N THR A 87 7.85 15.13 -2.25
CA THR A 87 7.65 15.33 -0.81
C THR A 87 7.98 16.77 -0.39
N ASP A 88 9.08 17.33 -0.88
CA ASP A 88 9.47 18.72 -0.62
C ASP A 88 8.41 19.72 -1.12
N ALA A 89 7.83 19.47 -2.30
CA ALA A 89 6.80 20.33 -2.86
C ALA A 89 5.50 20.32 -2.03
N VAL A 90 5.14 19.20 -1.44
CA VAL A 90 3.98 19.06 -0.53
C VAL A 90 4.28 19.71 0.83
N HIS A 91 5.46 19.46 1.38
CA HIS A 91 5.91 20.03 2.66
C HIS A 91 6.03 21.55 2.63
N ALA A 92 6.35 22.15 1.47
CA ALA A 92 6.37 23.61 1.29
C ALA A 92 5.03 24.30 1.60
N TYR A 93 3.92 23.55 1.62
CA TYR A 93 2.58 24.02 1.99
C TYR A 93 2.06 23.38 3.30
N ASP A 94 2.95 22.93 4.16
CA ASP A 94 2.59 22.27 5.43
C ASP A 94 1.63 21.08 5.21
N GLY A 95 1.76 20.39 4.08
CA GLY A 95 1.03 19.17 3.75
C GLY A 95 1.78 17.94 4.25
N LYS A 96 1.05 16.82 4.38
CA LYS A 96 1.63 15.50 4.61
C LYS A 96 1.31 14.57 3.47
N ILE A 97 2.28 13.69 3.14
CA ILE A 97 2.14 12.77 2.02
C ILE A 97 2.68 11.38 2.36
N CYS A 98 1.87 10.35 2.07
CA CYS A 98 2.23 8.94 2.18
C CYS A 98 2.34 8.32 0.77
N MET A 99 3.28 7.41 0.59
CA MET A 99 3.42 6.64 -0.65
C MET A 99 2.61 5.34 -0.55
N GLN A 100 1.73 5.08 -1.52
CA GLN A 100 1.08 3.77 -1.58
C GLN A 100 2.05 2.73 -2.13
N ILE A 101 2.17 1.60 -1.42
CA ILE A 101 2.89 0.40 -1.89
C ILE A 101 1.85 -0.58 -2.42
N LEU A 102 1.87 -0.79 -3.72
CA LEU A 102 0.93 -1.63 -4.44
C LEU A 102 1.63 -2.83 -5.08
N HIS A 103 1.37 -4.01 -4.57
CA HIS A 103 1.69 -5.27 -5.22
C HIS A 103 0.44 -5.83 -5.87
N THR A 104 0.42 -5.91 -7.20
CA THR A 104 -0.82 -6.25 -7.94
C THR A 104 -1.16 -7.74 -7.92
N GLY A 105 -0.19 -8.59 -7.60
CA GLY A 105 -0.40 -10.05 -7.59
C GLY A 105 -0.86 -10.55 -8.96
N ARG A 106 -1.91 -11.38 -8.99
CA ARG A 106 -2.48 -11.92 -10.23
C ARG A 106 -3.13 -10.89 -11.17
N TYR A 107 -3.16 -9.61 -10.77
CA TYR A 107 -3.63 -8.52 -11.62
C TYR A 107 -2.50 -7.84 -12.39
N ALA A 108 -1.23 -8.19 -12.13
CA ALA A 108 -0.12 -7.70 -12.93
C ALA A 108 -0.32 -8.05 -14.41
N TYR A 109 -0.18 -7.08 -15.28
CA TYR A 109 -0.19 -7.33 -16.72
C TYR A 109 1.20 -7.75 -17.18
N SER A 110 1.67 -8.88 -16.63
CA SER A 110 2.99 -9.45 -16.84
C SER A 110 2.93 -10.98 -16.79
N PRO A 111 3.70 -11.70 -17.61
CA PRO A 111 3.82 -13.16 -17.50
C PRO A 111 4.49 -13.61 -16.19
N ASP A 112 5.24 -12.73 -15.51
CA ASP A 112 5.97 -13.02 -14.27
C ASP A 112 5.14 -12.82 -13.00
N GLN A 113 3.83 -12.57 -13.14
CA GLN A 113 2.93 -12.36 -12.02
C GLN A 113 2.91 -13.53 -11.04
N VAL A 114 2.82 -13.21 -9.75
CA VAL A 114 2.78 -14.16 -8.63
C VAL A 114 1.55 -13.98 -7.78
N ALA A 115 1.13 -15.04 -7.09
CA ALA A 115 -0.06 -15.04 -6.22
C ALA A 115 0.07 -16.13 -5.15
N PRO A 116 -0.84 -16.19 -4.15
CA PRO A 116 -0.87 -17.31 -3.20
C PRO A 116 -1.09 -18.66 -3.88
N SER A 117 -1.90 -18.69 -4.94
CA SER A 117 -2.24 -19.89 -5.71
C SER A 117 -2.28 -19.56 -7.21
N ALA A 118 -2.01 -20.55 -8.07
CA ALA A 118 -1.97 -20.39 -9.52
C ALA A 118 -3.39 -20.27 -10.14
N ILE A 119 -4.16 -19.28 -9.68
CA ILE A 119 -5.54 -19.03 -10.10
C ILE A 119 -5.58 -17.79 -10.98
N LYS A 120 -5.83 -17.99 -12.27
CA LYS A 120 -5.92 -16.93 -13.26
C LYS A 120 -7.00 -15.91 -12.91
N SER A 121 -6.67 -14.63 -13.08
CA SER A 121 -7.67 -13.56 -13.03
C SER A 121 -8.48 -13.51 -14.34
N PRO A 122 -9.80 -13.21 -14.29
CA PRO A 122 -10.60 -13.04 -15.51
C PRO A 122 -10.24 -11.78 -16.31
N ILE A 123 -9.52 -10.81 -15.70
CA ILE A 123 -9.26 -9.51 -16.31
C ILE A 123 -7.95 -9.42 -17.09
N ASN A 124 -7.10 -10.45 -17.07
CA ASN A 124 -5.86 -10.45 -17.88
C ASN A 124 -5.53 -11.85 -18.45
N PRO A 125 -4.63 -11.93 -19.46
CA PRO A 125 -4.37 -13.19 -20.18
C PRO A 125 -3.49 -14.17 -19.41
N PHE A 126 -2.72 -13.73 -18.43
CA PHE A 126 -1.71 -14.53 -17.76
C PHE A 126 -2.28 -15.33 -16.58
N THR A 127 -1.59 -16.42 -16.23
CA THR A 127 -1.86 -17.20 -15.01
C THR A 127 -0.70 -16.98 -14.05
N PRO A 128 -0.96 -16.55 -12.81
CA PRO A 128 0.11 -16.32 -11.86
C PRO A 128 0.80 -17.62 -11.46
N ARG A 129 2.07 -17.53 -11.13
CA ARG A 129 2.79 -18.59 -10.44
C ARG A 129 2.47 -18.53 -8.94
N ALA A 130 2.19 -19.68 -8.33
CA ALA A 130 2.08 -19.78 -6.88
C ALA A 130 3.45 -19.58 -6.21
N LEU A 131 3.51 -18.75 -5.19
CA LEU A 131 4.73 -18.51 -4.42
C LEU A 131 5.10 -19.69 -3.52
N THR A 132 6.40 -19.97 -3.38
CA THR A 132 6.93 -20.83 -2.32
C THR A 132 6.94 -20.08 -0.99
N ASN A 133 7.22 -20.80 0.09
CA ASN A 133 7.33 -20.19 1.43
C ASN A 133 8.46 -19.15 1.50
N GLU A 134 9.62 -19.46 0.94
CA GLU A 134 10.78 -18.57 0.88
C GLU A 134 10.47 -17.31 0.06
N GLU A 135 9.76 -17.47 -1.04
CA GLU A 135 9.36 -16.34 -1.88
C GLU A 135 8.35 -15.42 -1.20
N ILE A 136 7.47 -15.95 -0.35
CA ILE A 136 6.56 -15.14 0.48
C ILE A 136 7.36 -14.23 1.42
N TYR A 137 8.39 -14.77 2.09
CA TYR A 137 9.27 -13.95 2.94
C TYR A 137 10.02 -12.89 2.12
N LYS A 138 10.45 -13.23 0.90
CA LYS A 138 11.05 -12.24 -0.01
C LYS A 138 10.06 -11.11 -0.33
N GLN A 139 8.80 -11.42 -0.62
CA GLN A 139 7.79 -10.38 -0.85
C GLN A 139 7.65 -9.46 0.37
N ILE A 140 7.65 -10.01 1.59
CA ILE A 140 7.61 -9.20 2.81
C ILE A 140 8.83 -8.28 2.90
N ASP A 141 10.02 -8.79 2.63
CA ASP A 141 11.27 -8.01 2.65
C ASP A 141 11.25 -6.89 1.60
N ASP A 142 10.64 -7.11 0.43
CA ASP A 142 10.46 -6.09 -0.61
C ASP A 142 9.51 -4.96 -0.15
N PHE A 143 8.42 -5.26 0.57
CA PHE A 143 7.57 -4.24 1.21
C PHE A 143 8.35 -3.42 2.25
N VAL A 144 9.15 -4.07 3.07
CA VAL A 144 10.00 -3.42 4.09
C VAL A 144 11.01 -2.50 3.42
N PHE A 145 11.74 -3.02 2.43
CA PHE A 145 12.71 -2.23 1.66
C PHE A 145 12.08 -0.96 1.08
N THR A 146 10.97 -1.12 0.37
CA THR A 146 10.26 0.00 -0.27
C THR A 146 9.77 1.03 0.75
N SER A 147 9.31 0.59 1.93
CA SER A 147 8.91 1.49 3.02
C SER A 147 10.09 2.30 3.58
N VAL A 148 11.25 1.68 3.73
CA VAL A 148 12.48 2.37 4.15
C VAL A 148 12.95 3.37 3.09
N GLN A 149 12.83 3.03 1.80
CA GLN A 149 13.15 3.94 0.72
C GLN A 149 12.18 5.14 0.69
N ALA A 150 10.88 4.91 0.92
CA ALA A 150 9.90 6.01 1.04
C ALA A 150 10.27 6.95 2.20
N GLN A 151 10.66 6.43 3.35
CA GLN A 151 11.13 7.24 4.48
C GLN A 151 12.36 8.08 4.10
N LYS A 152 13.34 7.50 3.41
CA LYS A 152 14.53 8.22 2.91
C LYS A 152 14.19 9.30 1.88
N ALA A 153 13.15 9.09 1.08
CA ALA A 153 12.64 10.06 0.11
C ALA A 153 11.79 11.17 0.76
N GLY A 154 11.64 11.19 2.09
CA GLY A 154 10.95 12.25 2.82
C GLY A 154 9.44 12.08 2.94
N TYR A 155 8.87 10.93 2.58
CA TYR A 155 7.45 10.67 2.85
C TYR A 155 7.16 10.64 4.35
N ASP A 156 5.98 11.13 4.76
CA ASP A 156 5.50 11.08 6.14
C ASP A 156 5.03 9.68 6.54
N GLY A 157 4.81 8.81 5.57
CA GLY A 157 4.36 7.44 5.79
C GLY A 157 4.21 6.65 4.50
N VAL A 158 3.68 5.44 4.66
CA VAL A 158 3.28 4.57 3.55
C VAL A 158 1.84 4.08 3.72
N GLU A 159 1.16 3.82 2.61
CA GLU A 159 -0.07 3.04 2.60
C GLU A 159 0.23 1.65 2.04
N ILE A 160 -0.02 0.63 2.85
CA ILE A 160 0.09 -0.79 2.45
C ILE A 160 -1.25 -1.20 1.84
N MET A 161 -1.25 -1.52 0.55
CA MET A 161 -2.45 -1.87 -0.22
C MET A 161 -2.90 -3.29 0.10
N GLY A 162 -3.86 -3.43 1.01
CA GLY A 162 -4.40 -4.70 1.49
C GLY A 162 -5.81 -5.04 0.99
N SER A 163 -6.33 -4.35 -0.02
CA SER A 163 -7.73 -4.44 -0.46
C SER A 163 -7.89 -4.67 -1.97
N GLU A 164 -9.13 -4.65 -2.45
CA GLU A 164 -9.56 -4.58 -3.85
C GLU A 164 -9.06 -5.74 -4.74
N GLY A 165 -8.80 -6.92 -4.14
CA GLY A 165 -8.35 -8.09 -4.87
C GLY A 165 -6.88 -8.06 -5.28
N TYR A 166 -6.07 -7.11 -4.78
CA TYR A 166 -4.63 -7.08 -4.97
C TYR A 166 -3.90 -8.11 -4.09
N PHE A 167 -2.59 -8.15 -4.15
CA PHE A 167 -1.77 -9.24 -3.64
C PHE A 167 -2.10 -9.67 -2.20
N LEU A 168 -2.12 -8.74 -1.25
CA LEU A 168 -2.43 -9.07 0.16
C LEU A 168 -3.88 -9.56 0.31
N ASN A 169 -4.83 -8.95 -0.39
CA ASN A 169 -6.23 -9.39 -0.38
C ASN A 169 -6.39 -10.77 -1.03
N GLN A 170 -5.55 -11.12 -2.01
CA GLN A 170 -5.53 -12.46 -2.61
C GLN A 170 -5.15 -13.55 -1.60
N PHE A 171 -4.30 -13.24 -0.61
CA PHE A 171 -4.01 -14.16 0.51
C PHE A 171 -5.18 -14.27 1.48
N ILE A 172 -5.89 -13.17 1.75
CA ILE A 172 -7.01 -13.12 2.69
C ILE A 172 -8.22 -13.90 2.15
N ALA A 173 -8.58 -13.69 0.89
CA ALA A 173 -9.77 -14.27 0.28
C ALA A 173 -9.57 -15.77 -0.04
N ALA A 174 -10.41 -16.64 0.54
CA ALA A 174 -10.35 -18.08 0.31
C ALA A 174 -10.49 -18.46 -1.18
N ARG A 175 -11.23 -17.65 -1.96
CA ARG A 175 -11.40 -17.85 -3.40
C ARG A 175 -10.08 -17.82 -4.17
N THR A 176 -9.12 -17.03 -3.74
CA THR A 176 -7.83 -16.82 -4.40
C THR A 176 -6.66 -17.48 -3.68
N ASN A 177 -6.86 -17.90 -2.45
CA ASN A 177 -5.88 -18.59 -1.63
C ASN A 177 -6.36 -20.02 -1.30
N GLN A 178 -5.86 -20.98 -2.07
CA GLN A 178 -6.15 -22.41 -1.90
C GLN A 178 -4.92 -23.16 -1.35
N ARG A 179 -4.08 -22.47 -0.59
CA ARG A 179 -2.93 -23.07 0.08
C ARG A 179 -3.38 -23.89 1.28
N ASP A 180 -2.62 -24.92 1.61
CA ASP A 180 -2.80 -25.82 2.77
C ASP A 180 -1.65 -25.71 3.79
N ASP A 181 -0.79 -24.71 3.63
CA ASP A 181 0.34 -24.39 4.52
C ASP A 181 0.00 -23.25 5.51
N ASP A 182 1.00 -22.74 6.21
CA ASP A 182 0.88 -21.67 7.19
C ASP A 182 0.36 -20.32 6.63
N TRP A 183 0.22 -20.18 5.32
CA TRP A 183 -0.26 -18.98 4.63
C TRP A 183 -1.67 -19.16 4.04
N GLY A 184 -2.33 -20.32 4.25
CA GLY A 184 -3.64 -20.63 3.70
C GLY A 184 -4.50 -21.49 4.62
N GLY A 185 -5.66 -21.90 4.12
CA GLY A 185 -6.65 -22.68 4.90
C GLY A 185 -7.42 -21.81 5.88
N SER A 186 -7.10 -21.83 7.17
CA SER A 186 -7.81 -21.05 8.19
C SER A 186 -7.69 -19.55 7.96
N TYR A 187 -8.65 -18.78 8.50
CA TYR A 187 -8.61 -17.32 8.36
C TYR A 187 -7.35 -16.72 9.01
N GLU A 188 -6.94 -17.25 10.16
CA GLU A 188 -5.71 -16.85 10.87
C GLU A 188 -4.46 -17.01 9.99
N ASN A 189 -4.39 -18.08 9.22
CA ASN A 189 -3.29 -18.28 8.27
C ASN A 189 -3.38 -17.32 7.08
N ARG A 190 -4.59 -17.11 6.54
CA ARG A 190 -4.79 -16.21 5.39
C ARG A 190 -4.48 -14.75 5.69
N ILE A 191 -4.71 -14.29 6.94
CA ILE A 191 -4.36 -12.91 7.37
C ILE A 191 -2.93 -12.77 7.89
N ARG A 192 -2.16 -13.85 7.97
CA ARG A 192 -0.77 -13.83 8.47
C ARG A 192 0.12 -12.91 7.65
N LEU A 193 0.03 -12.97 6.32
CA LEU A 193 0.88 -12.16 5.42
C LEU A 193 0.68 -10.65 5.63
N PRO A 194 -0.53 -10.07 5.57
CA PRO A 194 -0.71 -8.64 5.81
C PRO A 194 -0.26 -8.19 7.20
N ILE A 195 -0.50 -9.01 8.24
CA ILE A 195 -0.05 -8.71 9.61
C ILE A 195 1.49 -8.67 9.66
N GLU A 196 2.15 -9.65 9.07
CA GLU A 196 3.61 -9.75 9.06
C GLU A 196 4.27 -8.61 8.27
N VAL A 197 3.67 -8.20 7.15
CA VAL A 197 4.13 -7.03 6.39
C VAL A 197 4.04 -5.77 7.25
N VAL A 198 2.90 -5.48 7.87
CA VAL A 198 2.73 -4.29 8.72
C VAL A 198 3.71 -4.31 9.89
N ARG A 199 3.85 -5.45 10.57
CA ARG A 199 4.74 -5.61 11.72
C ARG A 199 6.21 -5.32 11.35
N ARG A 200 6.72 -5.94 10.28
CA ARG A 200 8.12 -5.76 9.85
C ARG A 200 8.37 -4.38 9.27
N VAL A 201 7.41 -3.80 8.57
CA VAL A 201 7.52 -2.40 8.15
C VAL A 201 7.63 -1.50 9.37
N ARG A 202 6.78 -1.67 10.40
CA ARG A 202 6.85 -0.89 11.64
C ARG A 202 8.21 -1.02 12.34
N GLU A 203 8.73 -2.24 12.45
CA GLU A 203 10.05 -2.50 13.02
C GLU A 203 11.18 -1.78 12.27
N ALA A 204 11.08 -1.70 10.94
CA ALA A 204 12.12 -1.10 10.11
C ALA A 204 12.07 0.44 10.06
N VAL A 205 10.86 1.03 10.03
CA VAL A 205 10.70 2.49 9.90
C VAL A 205 10.59 3.22 11.26
N GLY A 206 10.44 2.48 12.36
CA GLY A 206 10.32 3.05 13.71
C GLY A 206 8.92 3.61 14.01
N GLU A 207 8.77 4.24 15.20
CA GLU A 207 7.46 4.64 15.74
C GLU A 207 6.92 5.95 15.16
N HIS A 208 7.77 6.78 14.56
CA HIS A 208 7.43 8.13 14.08
C HIS A 208 7.18 8.19 12.56
N PHE A 209 6.57 7.16 12.01
CA PHE A 209 6.23 7.06 10.58
C PHE A 209 4.80 6.57 10.42
N ILE A 210 4.00 7.22 9.57
CA ILE A 210 2.60 6.83 9.36
C ILE A 210 2.57 5.51 8.58
N ILE A 211 1.86 4.52 9.08
CA ILE A 211 1.54 3.30 8.35
C ILE A 211 0.02 3.24 8.19
N ILE A 212 -0.44 3.37 6.97
CA ILE A 212 -1.83 3.20 6.59
C ILE A 212 -1.99 1.77 6.07
N TYR A 213 -2.99 1.05 6.55
CA TYR A 213 -3.39 -0.21 5.95
C TYR A 213 -4.72 -0.02 5.22
N ARG A 214 -4.74 -0.28 3.89
CA ARG A 214 -5.98 -0.22 3.13
C ARG A 214 -6.70 -1.55 3.23
N LEU A 215 -7.89 -1.54 3.84
CA LEU A 215 -8.67 -2.70 4.25
C LEU A 215 -9.91 -2.86 3.37
N SER A 216 -10.13 -4.05 2.78
CA SER A 216 -11.41 -4.40 2.18
C SER A 216 -12.46 -4.59 3.27
N MET A 217 -13.53 -3.79 3.23
CA MET A 217 -14.71 -3.98 4.08
C MET A 217 -15.63 -5.08 3.55
N LEU A 218 -15.66 -5.27 2.23
CA LEU A 218 -16.48 -6.23 1.51
C LEU A 218 -15.69 -6.81 0.33
N ASP A 219 -15.62 -8.13 0.23
CA ASP A 219 -14.98 -8.78 -0.92
C ASP A 219 -15.94 -8.98 -2.12
N LEU A 220 -17.24 -8.86 -1.92
CA LEU A 220 -18.33 -9.01 -2.93
C LEU A 220 -18.22 -10.30 -3.77
N VAL A 221 -17.74 -11.38 -3.16
CA VAL A 221 -17.61 -12.70 -3.76
C VAL A 221 -18.12 -13.77 -2.81
N ASP A 222 -18.53 -14.93 -3.36
CA ASP A 222 -18.89 -16.09 -2.55
C ASP A 222 -17.69 -16.54 -1.70
N GLY A 223 -17.90 -16.73 -0.40
CA GLY A 223 -16.83 -17.06 0.55
C GLY A 223 -15.88 -15.90 0.84
N GLY A 224 -16.28 -14.66 0.57
CA GLY A 224 -15.58 -13.46 1.01
C GLY A 224 -15.57 -13.32 2.53
N SER A 225 -14.73 -12.43 3.05
CA SER A 225 -14.57 -12.20 4.49
C SER A 225 -15.89 -11.75 5.14
N THR A 226 -16.21 -12.32 6.31
CA THR A 226 -17.34 -11.87 7.13
C THR A 226 -17.02 -10.55 7.83
N ALA A 227 -18.04 -9.89 8.39
CA ALA A 227 -17.84 -8.66 9.17
C ALA A 227 -16.93 -8.89 10.40
N GLU A 228 -17.08 -10.05 11.06
CA GLU A 228 -16.25 -10.46 12.19
C GLU A 228 -14.79 -10.66 11.78
N GLU A 229 -14.55 -11.31 10.64
CA GLU A 229 -13.21 -11.50 10.07
C GLU A 229 -12.55 -10.17 9.69
N VAL A 230 -13.30 -9.23 9.09
CA VAL A 230 -12.81 -7.88 8.77
C VAL A 230 -12.41 -7.13 10.04
N ILE A 231 -13.24 -7.19 11.11
CA ILE A 231 -12.93 -6.60 12.42
C ILE A 231 -11.68 -7.25 13.04
N GLN A 232 -11.55 -8.59 12.92
CA GLN A 232 -10.38 -9.32 13.41
C GLN A 232 -9.11 -8.84 12.71
N LEU A 233 -9.12 -8.72 11.37
CA LEU A 233 -7.99 -8.20 10.60
C LEU A 233 -7.66 -6.76 10.98
N GLY A 234 -8.67 -5.87 11.07
CA GLY A 234 -8.48 -4.48 11.49
C GLY A 234 -7.74 -4.37 12.82
N LYS A 235 -8.20 -5.10 13.84
CA LYS A 235 -7.54 -5.14 15.16
C LYS A 235 -6.12 -5.74 15.10
N ALA A 236 -5.91 -6.74 14.24
CA ALA A 236 -4.61 -7.40 14.11
C ALA A 236 -3.57 -6.47 13.44
N VAL A 237 -3.94 -5.74 12.39
CA VAL A 237 -3.02 -4.80 11.72
C VAL A 237 -2.77 -3.56 12.60
N GLU A 238 -3.77 -3.07 13.35
CA GLU A 238 -3.58 -2.03 14.36
C GLU A 238 -2.53 -2.46 15.39
N LYS A 239 -2.70 -3.66 15.98
CA LYS A 239 -1.74 -4.23 16.93
C LYS A 239 -0.35 -4.43 16.33
N ALA A 240 -0.25 -4.74 15.04
CA ALA A 240 1.01 -4.88 14.31
C ALA A 240 1.71 -3.54 14.04
N GLY A 241 1.02 -2.41 14.25
CA GLY A 241 1.60 -1.07 14.16
C GLY A 241 1.02 -0.17 13.07
N ALA A 242 -0.12 -0.51 12.46
CA ALA A 242 -0.82 0.42 11.58
C ALA A 242 -1.31 1.64 12.37
N THR A 243 -1.10 2.82 11.82
CA THR A 243 -1.51 4.11 12.42
C THR A 243 -2.93 4.49 11.99
N ILE A 244 -3.28 4.17 10.76
CA ILE A 244 -4.56 4.51 10.12
C ILE A 244 -5.07 3.28 9.37
N ILE A 245 -6.36 3.03 9.44
CA ILE A 245 -7.07 2.10 8.57
C ILE A 245 -7.86 2.91 7.55
N ASN A 246 -7.60 2.67 6.26
CA ASN A 246 -8.31 3.24 5.12
C ASN A 246 -9.20 2.17 4.50
N THR A 247 -10.47 2.47 4.20
CA THR A 247 -11.45 1.50 3.68
C THR A 247 -12.04 1.95 2.35
#